data_cf471fc81f4523819975633a77094b34
#
_entry.id   cf471fc81f4523819975633a77094b34
#
_cell.length_a   1.000
_cell.length_b   1.000
_cell.length_c   1.000
_cell.angle_alpha   90.00
_cell.angle_beta   90.00
_cell.angle_gamma   90.00
#
_symmetry.space_group_name_H-M   'P 1'
#
loop_
_entity.id
_entity.type
_entity.pdbx_description
1 polymer ?
#
loop_
_entity_poly.entity_id
_entity_poly.type
_entity_poly.pdbx_seq_one_letter_code
_entity_poly.pdbx_strand_id
1 'polypeptide(L)'
;MTDTCLSRDLPDIADDLPFFTDCRRRLHRRPEEGWTEFESTWTVVSALKAMGCEVVTGADLIEPEAVMGRDAAKVEAAQRRALEAGVPEAFLTSLDGWTGAATTIDTGRPGPLTVFRFEIDCVCVSESLEPGRLPVDLGFASERPGLMHSCGHDMHAATGLTLARWVTANRDALCGRIRFVFQPAEEGVRGAKAMVARGLARGADYLWTQHITTSIHENEIFASAGGFLATEKIDISFHGSSEFGTAVTAAAHATLAMQAIPRHSEGASRICVGTLEADAEKARSRPTRRRHGCASKCAAPFRRWRTSCRRA
;
A
#
# COMPACT_ATOMS: atom_id res chain seq x y z
N MET A 1 -3.25 -23.10 32.23
CA MET A 1 -1.90 -23.34 31.67
C MET A 1 -1.40 -22.02 31.15
N THR A 2 -0.74 -21.28 32.00
CA THR A 2 -0.22 -19.94 31.67
C THR A 2 1.29 -19.99 31.82
N ASP A 3 1.90 -20.71 30.90
CA ASP A 3 3.35 -20.61 30.81
C ASP A 3 3.64 -19.45 29.86
N THR A 4 4.06 -18.36 30.48
CA THR A 4 4.41 -17.11 29.80
C THR A 4 5.61 -17.37 28.90
N CYS A 5 5.35 -17.42 27.60
CA CYS A 5 6.38 -17.52 26.56
C CYS A 5 7.28 -16.29 26.44
N LEU A 6 7.12 -15.30 27.30
CA LEU A 6 7.93 -14.09 27.32
C LEU A 6 8.81 -14.07 28.58
N SER A 7 10.11 -14.07 28.40
CA SER A 7 11.05 -13.66 29.42
C SER A 7 10.80 -12.19 29.76
N ARG A 8 10.82 -11.83 31.06
CA ARG A 8 10.64 -10.45 31.50
C ARG A 8 11.84 -9.54 31.17
N ASP A 9 12.93 -10.12 30.69
CA ASP A 9 14.21 -9.46 30.46
C ASP A 9 14.55 -9.35 28.95
N LEU A 10 13.53 -9.17 28.08
CA LEU A 10 13.77 -8.92 26.66
C LEU A 10 14.36 -7.51 26.45
N PRO A 11 15.35 -7.37 25.54
CA PRO A 11 15.91 -6.06 25.20
C PRO A 11 14.85 -5.09 24.71
N ASP A 12 15.03 -3.80 24.97
CA ASP A 12 14.16 -2.78 24.44
C ASP A 12 14.33 -2.67 22.92
N ILE A 13 13.25 -2.73 22.16
CA ILE A 13 13.25 -2.53 20.72
C ILE A 13 13.69 -1.11 20.33
N ALA A 14 13.64 -0.17 21.26
CA ALA A 14 14.11 1.21 21.06
C ALA A 14 15.60 1.28 20.71
N ASP A 15 16.41 0.29 21.06
CA ASP A 15 17.81 0.19 20.66
C ASP A 15 17.99 0.08 19.14
N ASP A 16 16.96 -0.37 18.43
CA ASP A 16 16.92 -0.48 16.96
C ASP A 16 16.40 0.78 16.25
N LEU A 17 16.13 1.88 16.98
CA LEU A 17 15.63 3.14 16.40
C LEU A 17 16.52 3.72 15.28
N PRO A 18 17.86 3.65 15.33
CA PRO A 18 18.69 4.08 14.21
C PRO A 18 18.44 3.26 12.94
N PHE A 19 18.29 1.94 13.06
CA PHE A 19 17.97 1.05 11.94
C PHE A 19 16.58 1.36 11.36
N PHE A 20 15.58 1.52 12.23
CA PHE A 20 14.24 1.94 11.82
C PHE A 20 14.27 3.25 11.02
N THR A 21 14.98 4.25 11.53
CA THR A 21 15.07 5.58 10.91
C THR A 21 15.72 5.51 9.54
N ASP A 22 16.81 4.75 9.40
CA ASP A 22 17.49 4.55 8.10
C ASP A 22 16.58 3.85 7.09
N CYS A 23 15.95 2.76 7.47
CA CYS A 23 15.01 2.03 6.62
C CYS A 23 13.87 2.93 6.15
N ARG A 24 13.22 3.66 7.09
CA ARG A 24 12.13 4.57 6.76
C ARG A 24 12.57 5.65 5.78
N ARG A 25 13.69 6.35 6.05
CA ARG A 25 14.17 7.45 5.20
C ARG A 25 14.57 6.97 3.80
N ARG A 26 15.13 5.77 3.71
CA ARG A 26 15.47 5.14 2.42
C ARG A 26 14.22 4.88 1.58
N LEU A 27 13.18 4.29 2.16
CA LEU A 27 11.90 4.03 1.50
C LEU A 27 11.21 5.34 1.12
N HIS A 28 11.16 6.32 2.05
CA HIS A 28 10.53 7.62 1.83
C HIS A 28 11.12 8.35 0.62
N ARG A 29 12.43 8.30 0.46
CA ARG A 29 13.14 8.97 -0.64
C ARG A 29 12.78 8.39 -2.01
N ARG A 30 12.44 7.11 -2.07
CA ARG A 30 12.19 6.38 -3.32
C ARG A 30 10.83 5.69 -3.32
N PRO A 31 9.73 6.48 -3.19
CA PRO A 31 8.40 5.91 -3.13
C PRO A 31 8.00 5.27 -4.45
N GLU A 32 7.23 4.17 -4.38
CA GLU A 32 6.76 3.40 -5.52
C GLU A 32 5.28 3.10 -5.39
N GLU A 33 4.54 3.33 -6.48
CA GLU A 33 3.10 3.03 -6.48
C GLU A 33 2.83 1.52 -6.56
N GLY A 34 1.63 1.12 -6.18
CA GLY A 34 1.26 -0.30 -6.10
C GLY A 34 1.50 -1.10 -7.37
N TRP A 35 2.09 -2.27 -7.22
CA TRP A 35 2.61 -3.21 -8.22
C TRP A 35 3.90 -2.75 -8.92
N THR A 36 4.53 -1.66 -8.46
CA THR A 36 5.78 -1.16 -9.02
C THR A 36 6.92 -1.08 -8.01
N GLU A 37 6.76 -1.65 -6.84
CA GLU A 37 7.60 -1.53 -5.64
C GLU A 37 8.87 -2.40 -5.69
N PHE A 38 9.63 -2.35 -6.79
CA PHE A 38 10.80 -3.20 -6.99
C PHE A 38 12.00 -2.80 -6.11
N GLU A 39 12.25 -1.50 -5.94
CA GLU A 39 13.31 -1.01 -5.08
C GLU A 39 12.95 -1.18 -3.60
N SER A 40 11.68 -0.95 -3.25
CA SER A 40 11.14 -1.21 -1.91
C SER A 40 11.23 -2.69 -1.57
N THR A 41 10.86 -3.57 -2.51
CA THR A 41 11.00 -5.04 -2.35
C THR A 41 12.47 -5.43 -2.17
N TRP A 42 13.39 -4.86 -2.98
CA TRP A 42 14.82 -5.10 -2.82
C TRP A 42 15.33 -4.65 -1.46
N THR A 43 14.90 -3.48 -0.97
CA THR A 43 15.26 -2.96 0.35
C THR A 43 14.83 -3.91 1.45
N VAL A 44 13.57 -4.37 1.40
CA VAL A 44 13.00 -5.31 2.38
C VAL A 44 13.73 -6.65 2.33
N VAL A 45 13.87 -7.25 1.14
CA VAL A 45 14.49 -8.57 0.98
C VAL A 45 15.95 -8.56 1.40
N SER A 46 16.69 -7.51 1.05
CA SER A 46 18.09 -7.36 1.43
C SER A 46 18.26 -7.27 2.94
N ALA A 47 17.41 -6.49 3.61
CA ALA A 47 17.43 -6.37 5.07
C ALA A 47 17.09 -7.70 5.75
N LEU A 48 16.06 -8.41 5.31
CA LEU A 48 15.67 -9.72 5.86
C LEU A 48 16.76 -10.77 5.64
N LYS A 49 17.36 -10.82 4.47
CA LYS A 49 18.48 -11.74 4.17
C LYS A 49 19.71 -11.43 5.03
N ALA A 50 20.01 -10.16 5.28
CA ALA A 50 21.11 -9.76 6.17
C ALA A 50 20.87 -10.20 7.63
N MET A 51 19.61 -10.40 8.04
CA MET A 51 19.24 -10.98 9.33
C MET A 51 19.29 -12.52 9.34
N GLY A 52 19.61 -13.17 8.20
CA GLY A 52 19.62 -14.62 8.05
C GLY A 52 18.23 -15.23 7.81
N CYS A 53 17.23 -14.41 7.44
CA CYS A 53 15.89 -14.91 7.18
C CYS A 53 15.77 -15.53 5.78
N GLU A 54 15.02 -16.61 5.66
CA GLU A 54 14.50 -17.10 4.37
C GLU A 54 13.35 -16.21 3.92
N VAL A 55 13.39 -15.79 2.66
CA VAL A 55 12.42 -14.82 2.13
C VAL A 55 11.67 -15.39 0.93
N VAL A 56 10.35 -15.33 0.99
CA VAL A 56 9.45 -15.68 -0.10
C VAL A 56 9.12 -14.44 -0.89
N THR A 57 9.21 -14.52 -2.23
CA THR A 57 8.93 -13.43 -3.19
C THR A 57 8.33 -13.99 -4.47
N GLY A 58 7.96 -13.13 -5.40
CA GLY A 58 7.56 -13.54 -6.74
C GLY A 58 6.26 -14.35 -6.76
N ALA A 59 6.22 -15.36 -7.63
CA ALA A 59 5.05 -16.22 -7.82
C ALA A 59 4.67 -17.04 -6.58
N ASP A 60 5.60 -17.25 -5.65
CA ASP A 60 5.31 -17.94 -4.38
C ASP A 60 4.58 -17.04 -3.38
N LEU A 61 4.59 -15.74 -3.60
CA LEU A 61 3.95 -14.73 -2.76
C LEU A 61 2.57 -14.31 -3.28
N ILE A 62 2.40 -14.25 -4.60
CA ILE A 62 1.26 -13.63 -5.28
C ILE A 62 0.49 -14.67 -6.08
N GLU A 63 -0.84 -14.70 -5.94
CA GLU A 63 -1.74 -15.47 -6.80
C GLU A 63 -2.17 -14.61 -7.99
N PRO A 64 -1.69 -14.90 -9.23
CA PRO A 64 -1.91 -14.02 -10.37
C PRO A 64 -3.38 -13.79 -10.71
N GLU A 65 -4.24 -14.83 -10.55
CA GLU A 65 -5.68 -14.74 -10.85
C GLU A 65 -6.46 -13.86 -9.88
N ALA A 66 -5.87 -13.57 -8.72
CA ALA A 66 -6.45 -12.70 -7.71
C ALA A 66 -5.91 -11.26 -7.77
N VAL A 67 -4.98 -10.97 -8.67
CA VAL A 67 -4.36 -9.64 -8.85
C VAL A 67 -5.36 -8.65 -9.45
N MET A 68 -5.34 -7.43 -8.94
CA MET A 68 -6.22 -6.35 -9.39
C MET A 68 -5.42 -5.08 -9.69
N GLY A 69 -5.87 -4.36 -10.73
CA GLY A 69 -5.39 -3.01 -11.03
C GLY A 69 -3.87 -2.93 -11.32
N ARG A 70 -3.28 -4.00 -11.86
CA ARG A 70 -1.88 -4.04 -12.29
C ARG A 70 -1.77 -3.59 -13.75
N ASP A 71 -0.91 -2.62 -13.98
CA ASP A 71 -0.61 -2.09 -15.32
C ASP A 71 0.76 -2.60 -15.78
N ALA A 72 0.78 -3.38 -16.85
CA ALA A 72 2.00 -4.01 -17.35
C ALA A 72 3.06 -2.98 -17.82
N ALA A 73 2.64 -1.87 -18.42
CA ALA A 73 3.56 -0.85 -18.88
C ALA A 73 4.23 -0.11 -17.70
N LYS A 74 3.47 0.15 -16.64
CA LYS A 74 4.02 0.73 -15.40
C LYS A 74 5.01 -0.22 -14.73
N VAL A 75 4.69 -1.51 -14.68
CA VAL A 75 5.57 -2.53 -14.13
C VAL A 75 6.89 -2.60 -14.89
N GLU A 76 6.84 -2.65 -16.23
CA GLU A 76 8.04 -2.66 -17.07
C GLU A 76 8.91 -1.40 -16.88
N ALA A 77 8.26 -0.23 -16.82
CA ALA A 77 8.98 1.02 -16.55
C ALA A 77 9.61 1.04 -15.15
N ALA A 78 8.94 0.48 -14.15
CA ALA A 78 9.47 0.38 -12.80
C ALA A 78 10.64 -0.61 -12.68
N GLN A 79 10.62 -1.73 -13.40
CA GLN A 79 11.74 -2.67 -13.46
C GLN A 79 12.99 -2.01 -14.07
N ARG A 80 12.83 -1.27 -15.18
CA ARG A 80 13.94 -0.50 -15.77
C ARG A 80 14.50 0.52 -14.78
N ARG A 81 13.64 1.29 -14.12
CA ARG A 81 14.02 2.26 -13.10
C ARG A 81 14.78 1.60 -11.93
N ALA A 82 14.32 0.44 -11.47
CA ALA A 82 14.98 -0.29 -10.39
C ALA A 82 16.37 -0.79 -10.82
N LEU A 83 16.51 -1.26 -12.06
CA LEU A 83 17.81 -1.64 -12.61
C LEU A 83 18.77 -0.44 -12.68
N GLU A 84 18.31 0.71 -13.16
CA GLU A 84 19.08 1.97 -13.22
C GLU A 84 19.45 2.45 -11.79
N ALA A 85 18.62 2.18 -10.80
CA ALA A 85 18.88 2.48 -9.39
C ALA A 85 19.85 1.47 -8.71
N GLY A 86 20.32 0.47 -9.45
CA GLY A 86 21.31 -0.51 -8.98
C GLY A 86 20.72 -1.76 -8.33
N VAL A 87 19.41 -2.01 -8.48
CA VAL A 87 18.85 -3.30 -8.09
C VAL A 87 19.40 -4.39 -9.02
N PRO A 88 19.93 -5.50 -8.47
CA PRO A 88 20.52 -6.54 -9.29
C PRO A 88 19.52 -7.16 -10.30
N GLU A 89 19.92 -7.30 -11.56
CA GLU A 89 19.08 -7.87 -12.61
C GLU A 89 18.62 -9.30 -12.27
N ALA A 90 19.50 -10.12 -11.70
CA ALA A 90 19.15 -11.46 -11.26
C ALA A 90 18.04 -11.47 -10.19
N PHE A 91 18.03 -10.45 -9.32
CA PHE A 91 16.94 -10.30 -8.35
C PHE A 91 15.63 -9.92 -9.04
N LEU A 92 15.65 -8.92 -9.92
CA LEU A 92 14.45 -8.51 -10.68
C LEU A 92 13.87 -9.68 -11.49
N THR A 93 14.72 -10.48 -12.12
CA THR A 93 14.31 -11.69 -12.84
C THR A 93 13.66 -12.71 -11.91
N SER A 94 14.20 -12.91 -10.71
CA SER A 94 13.65 -13.85 -9.73
C SER A 94 12.27 -13.46 -9.18
N LEU A 95 11.90 -12.18 -9.29
CA LEU A 95 10.60 -11.70 -8.88
C LEU A 95 9.48 -12.03 -9.89
N ASP A 96 9.82 -12.37 -11.12
CA ASP A 96 8.84 -12.63 -12.21
C ASP A 96 7.79 -11.52 -12.36
N GLY A 97 8.23 -10.28 -12.16
CA GLY A 97 7.38 -9.09 -12.24
C GLY A 97 6.44 -8.85 -11.05
N TRP A 98 6.57 -9.62 -9.96
CA TRP A 98 5.79 -9.45 -8.75
C TRP A 98 6.60 -8.76 -7.65
N THR A 99 5.94 -7.90 -6.88
CA THR A 99 6.55 -7.14 -5.79
C THR A 99 6.06 -7.63 -4.42
N GLY A 100 6.74 -7.23 -3.35
CA GLY A 100 6.46 -7.66 -2.00
C GLY A 100 7.36 -8.79 -1.53
N ALA A 101 7.27 -9.07 -0.23
CA ALA A 101 8.07 -10.12 0.42
C ALA A 101 7.34 -10.70 1.63
N ALA A 102 7.70 -11.93 2.00
CA ALA A 102 7.32 -12.50 3.28
C ALA A 102 8.45 -13.37 3.84
N THR A 103 8.53 -13.44 5.16
CA THR A 103 9.40 -14.36 5.88
C THR A 103 8.67 -14.96 7.06
N THR A 104 9.10 -16.16 7.48
CA THR A 104 8.60 -16.79 8.72
C THR A 104 9.78 -17.15 9.59
N ILE A 105 9.83 -16.59 10.78
CA ILE A 105 10.82 -16.89 11.80
C ILE A 105 10.22 -17.97 12.69
N ASP A 106 10.81 -19.16 12.66
CA ASP A 106 10.44 -20.27 13.54
C ASP A 106 11.34 -20.23 14.77
N THR A 107 10.75 -20.17 15.94
CA THR A 107 11.49 -20.18 17.20
C THR A 107 12.00 -21.58 17.61
N GLY A 108 11.55 -22.63 16.91
CA GLY A 108 11.81 -24.02 17.27
C GLY A 108 11.04 -24.50 18.50
N ARG A 109 10.19 -23.67 19.08
CA ARG A 109 9.37 -23.98 20.26
C ARG A 109 7.89 -23.97 19.93
N PRO A 110 7.09 -24.89 20.49
CA PRO A 110 5.64 -24.89 20.27
C PRO A 110 4.99 -23.56 20.64
N GLY A 111 4.02 -23.12 19.83
CA GLY A 111 3.30 -21.88 20.05
C GLY A 111 2.49 -21.47 18.82
N PRO A 112 1.83 -20.33 18.86
CA PRO A 112 0.97 -19.86 17.79
C PRO A 112 1.76 -19.43 16.54
N LEU A 113 1.07 -19.39 15.40
CA LEU A 113 1.49 -18.63 14.23
C LEU A 113 0.90 -17.21 14.32
N THR A 114 1.77 -16.25 14.58
CA THR A 114 1.40 -14.83 14.53
C THR A 114 1.84 -14.23 13.19
N VAL A 115 0.93 -13.58 12.48
CA VAL A 115 1.23 -12.91 11.22
C VAL A 115 1.17 -11.40 11.44
N PHE A 116 2.23 -10.70 11.06
CA PHE A 116 2.30 -9.25 10.99
C PHE A 116 2.30 -8.80 9.54
N ARG A 117 1.45 -7.82 9.20
CA ARG A 117 1.32 -7.30 7.84
C ARG A 117 1.67 -5.82 7.81
N PHE A 118 2.50 -5.44 6.86
CA PHE A 118 2.98 -4.08 6.58
C PHE A 118 2.87 -3.79 5.10
N GLU A 119 2.50 -2.58 4.74
CA GLU A 119 2.44 -2.11 3.34
C GLU A 119 3.78 -1.52 2.91
N ILE A 120 4.02 -1.51 1.59
CA ILE A 120 5.26 -0.99 1.01
C ILE A 120 5.07 -0.03 -0.17
N ASP A 121 3.85 0.15 -0.65
CA ASP A 121 3.52 1.06 -1.74
C ASP A 121 3.31 2.50 -1.26
N CYS A 122 3.23 3.43 -2.19
CA CYS A 122 2.96 4.84 -1.92
C CYS A 122 1.75 5.36 -2.70
N VAL A 123 1.39 6.60 -2.46
CA VAL A 123 0.31 7.30 -3.17
C VAL A 123 0.85 8.25 -4.24
N CYS A 124 0.02 8.49 -5.26
CA CYS A 124 0.31 9.38 -6.39
C CYS A 124 0.02 10.84 -6.03
N VAL A 125 0.80 11.41 -5.11
CA VAL A 125 0.76 12.82 -4.73
C VAL A 125 2.19 13.38 -4.70
N SER A 126 2.33 14.67 -4.99
CA SER A 126 3.63 15.34 -4.92
C SER A 126 3.95 15.73 -3.49
N GLU A 127 5.16 15.44 -3.03
CA GLU A 127 5.67 15.96 -1.78
C GLU A 127 6.04 17.44 -1.92
N SER A 128 5.76 18.24 -0.89
CA SER A 128 6.25 19.62 -0.82
C SER A 128 7.74 19.65 -0.55
N LEU A 129 8.48 20.33 -1.42
CA LEU A 129 9.92 20.53 -1.30
C LEU A 129 10.29 21.87 -0.66
N GLU A 130 9.34 22.51 0.03
CA GLU A 130 9.58 23.78 0.73
C GLU A 130 10.50 23.60 1.92
N PRO A 131 11.44 24.55 2.17
CA PRO A 131 12.27 24.57 3.36
C PRO A 131 11.44 24.58 4.66
N GLY A 132 11.97 24.01 5.73
CA GLY A 132 11.26 23.85 7.01
C GLY A 132 10.45 22.57 7.12
N ARG A 133 10.41 21.76 6.06
CA ARG A 133 9.86 20.40 6.09
C ARG A 133 10.94 19.40 6.46
N LEU A 134 10.69 18.57 7.49
CA LEU A 134 11.70 17.61 7.97
C LEU A 134 12.28 16.72 6.85
N PRO A 135 11.50 16.16 5.89
CA PRO A 135 12.08 15.39 4.81
C PRO A 135 13.06 16.18 3.95
N VAL A 136 12.78 17.46 3.70
CA VAL A 136 13.65 18.37 2.94
C VAL A 136 14.89 18.72 3.73
N ASP A 137 14.71 19.20 4.97
CA ASP A 137 15.80 19.69 5.81
C ASP A 137 16.79 18.58 6.21
N LEU A 138 16.30 17.35 6.31
CA LEU A 138 17.11 16.16 6.64
C LEU A 138 17.50 15.34 5.41
N GLY A 139 17.20 15.80 4.20
CA GLY A 139 17.67 15.23 2.94
C GLY A 139 17.09 13.86 2.60
N PHE A 140 15.83 13.58 2.99
CA PHE A 140 15.16 12.35 2.64
C PHE A 140 13.81 12.53 1.94
N ALA A 141 13.47 13.74 1.50
CA ALA A 141 12.29 14.00 0.68
C ALA A 141 12.26 13.13 -0.58
N SER A 142 11.07 12.90 -1.12
CA SER A 142 10.88 12.10 -2.32
C SER A 142 11.73 12.59 -3.50
N GLU A 143 12.51 11.71 -4.08
CA GLU A 143 13.25 11.93 -5.34
C GLU A 143 12.37 11.69 -6.58
N ARG A 144 11.07 11.37 -6.38
CA ARG A 144 10.13 11.01 -7.45
C ARG A 144 8.98 11.99 -7.54
N PRO A 145 8.98 12.90 -8.52
CA PRO A 145 7.87 13.82 -8.72
C PRO A 145 6.54 13.07 -8.86
N GLY A 146 5.53 13.54 -8.13
CA GLY A 146 4.19 12.95 -8.16
C GLY A 146 4.00 11.69 -7.31
N LEU A 147 5.03 11.26 -6.58
CA LEU A 147 4.94 10.12 -5.65
C LEU A 147 5.44 10.51 -4.27
N MET A 148 4.73 10.06 -3.24
CA MET A 148 5.09 10.31 -1.83
C MET A 148 4.50 9.23 -0.92
N HIS A 149 5.23 8.87 0.12
CA HIS A 149 4.72 8.05 1.22
C HIS A 149 3.86 8.89 2.20
N SER A 150 2.82 9.57 1.69
CA SER A 150 1.95 10.39 2.55
C SER A 150 0.99 9.57 3.40
N CYS A 151 0.77 8.30 3.06
CA CYS A 151 0.02 7.34 3.86
C CYS A 151 0.88 6.67 4.95
N GLY A 152 2.21 6.82 4.89
CA GLY A 152 3.14 6.36 5.90
C GLY A 152 3.59 4.90 5.78
N HIS A 153 3.42 4.28 4.61
CA HIS A 153 3.82 2.88 4.40
C HIS A 153 5.35 2.69 4.49
N ASP A 154 6.15 3.74 4.28
CA ASP A 154 7.58 3.76 4.58
C ASP A 154 7.86 3.46 6.06
N MET A 155 7.05 4.06 6.96
CA MET A 155 7.12 3.82 8.39
C MET A 155 6.61 2.41 8.75
N HIS A 156 5.55 1.95 8.08
CA HIS A 156 5.03 0.59 8.31
C HIS A 156 6.06 -0.47 7.94
N ALA A 157 6.66 -0.36 6.77
CA ALA A 157 7.71 -1.29 6.33
C ALA A 157 8.95 -1.24 7.24
N ALA A 158 9.37 -0.06 7.66
CA ALA A 158 10.47 0.09 8.61
C ALA A 158 10.15 -0.54 9.97
N THR A 159 8.92 -0.40 10.48
CA THR A 159 8.46 -1.08 11.70
C THR A 159 8.53 -2.60 11.53
N GLY A 160 8.05 -3.12 10.39
CA GLY A 160 8.10 -4.55 10.09
C GLY A 160 9.53 -5.10 10.07
N LEU A 161 10.46 -4.38 9.44
CA LEU A 161 11.87 -4.76 9.41
C LEU A 161 12.53 -4.70 10.79
N THR A 162 12.23 -3.66 11.56
CA THR A 162 12.77 -3.50 12.92
C THR A 162 12.25 -4.60 13.85
N LEU A 163 10.96 -4.89 13.77
CA LEU A 163 10.38 -5.99 14.56
C LEU A 163 10.92 -7.36 14.12
N ALA A 164 11.12 -7.58 12.82
CA ALA A 164 11.73 -8.82 12.32
C ALA A 164 13.17 -8.99 12.82
N ARG A 165 13.95 -7.91 12.86
CA ARG A 165 15.31 -7.88 13.41
C ARG A 165 15.30 -8.21 14.90
N TRP A 166 14.45 -7.56 15.67
CA TRP A 166 14.32 -7.81 17.09
C TRP A 166 13.89 -9.26 17.39
N VAL A 167 12.88 -9.78 16.66
CA VAL A 167 12.42 -11.17 16.78
C VAL A 167 13.53 -12.16 16.45
N THR A 168 14.30 -11.91 15.39
CA THR A 168 15.42 -12.78 14.99
C THR A 168 16.49 -12.83 16.08
N ALA A 169 16.84 -11.69 16.65
CA ALA A 169 17.84 -11.58 17.70
C ALA A 169 17.40 -12.25 19.02
N ASN A 170 16.10 -12.28 19.28
CA ASN A 170 15.53 -12.80 20.55
C ASN A 170 14.73 -14.10 20.36
N ARG A 171 14.89 -14.80 19.23
CA ARG A 171 14.09 -15.98 18.87
C ARG A 171 14.07 -17.06 19.95
N ASP A 172 15.18 -17.24 20.68
CA ASP A 172 15.31 -18.25 21.72
C ASP A 172 14.48 -17.93 22.98
N ALA A 173 14.06 -16.69 23.15
CA ALA A 173 13.16 -16.26 24.23
C ALA A 173 11.68 -16.23 23.82
N LEU A 174 11.37 -16.48 22.55
CA LEU A 174 10.02 -16.45 21.99
C LEU A 174 9.50 -17.87 21.73
N CYS A 175 8.21 -18.01 21.47
CA CYS A 175 7.56 -19.28 21.11
C CYS A 175 6.76 -19.15 19.84
N GLY A 176 6.53 -20.29 19.18
CA GLY A 176 5.74 -20.39 17.98
C GLY A 176 6.47 -19.88 16.74
N ARG A 177 5.70 -19.43 15.78
CA ARG A 177 6.19 -18.91 14.50
C ARG A 177 5.69 -17.49 14.27
N ILE A 178 6.55 -16.62 13.81
CA ILE A 178 6.23 -15.25 13.53
C ILE A 178 6.45 -15.00 12.04
N ARG A 179 5.37 -14.66 11.33
CA ARG A 179 5.42 -14.36 9.91
C ARG A 179 5.30 -12.87 9.69
N PHE A 180 6.23 -12.31 8.93
CA PHE A 180 6.23 -10.95 8.46
C PHE A 180 5.84 -10.91 7.00
N VAL A 181 4.84 -10.10 6.66
CA VAL A 181 4.32 -9.92 5.31
C VAL A 181 4.46 -8.46 4.92
N PHE A 182 5.25 -8.20 3.89
CA PHE A 182 5.43 -6.88 3.29
C PHE A 182 4.59 -6.83 2.01
N GLN A 183 3.40 -6.25 2.15
CA GLN A 183 2.35 -6.30 1.15
C GLN A 183 2.53 -5.19 0.12
N PRO A 184 2.56 -5.52 -1.20
CA PRO A 184 2.48 -4.54 -2.27
C PRO A 184 1.03 -4.08 -2.50
N ALA A 185 0.88 -2.97 -3.19
CA ALA A 185 -0.38 -2.47 -3.75
C ALA A 185 -1.55 -2.45 -2.75
N GLU A 186 -1.31 -1.89 -1.56
CA GLU A 186 -2.38 -1.66 -0.60
C GLU A 186 -3.31 -0.56 -1.10
N GLU A 187 -2.73 0.53 -1.60
CA GLU A 187 -3.46 1.67 -2.13
C GLU A 187 -4.43 1.23 -3.23
N GLY A 188 -5.70 1.50 -2.97
CA GLY A 188 -6.75 1.00 -3.84
C GLY A 188 -7.22 -0.43 -3.56
N VAL A 189 -6.81 -1.04 -2.44
CA VAL A 189 -7.28 -2.37 -1.98
C VAL A 189 -6.97 -3.48 -3.01
N ARG A 190 -5.74 -3.52 -3.55
CA ARG A 190 -5.38 -4.36 -4.70
C ARG A 190 -4.55 -5.59 -4.34
N GLY A 191 -3.60 -5.47 -3.39
CA GLY A 191 -2.57 -6.48 -3.14
C GLY A 191 -2.98 -7.61 -2.19
N ALA A 192 -3.69 -7.29 -1.11
CA ALA A 192 -3.98 -8.24 -0.04
C ALA A 192 -4.67 -9.51 -0.52
N LYS A 193 -5.62 -9.39 -1.46
CA LYS A 193 -6.37 -10.54 -1.98
C LYS A 193 -5.46 -11.57 -2.65
N ALA A 194 -4.50 -11.13 -3.45
CA ALA A 194 -3.58 -12.01 -4.15
C ALA A 194 -2.67 -12.77 -3.18
N MET A 195 -2.23 -12.10 -2.11
CA MET A 195 -1.42 -12.72 -1.06
C MET A 195 -2.22 -13.70 -0.18
N VAL A 196 -3.46 -13.36 0.17
CA VAL A 196 -4.35 -14.25 0.93
C VAL A 196 -4.73 -15.48 0.11
N ALA A 197 -5.02 -15.32 -1.18
CA ALA A 197 -5.30 -16.43 -2.09
C ALA A 197 -4.10 -17.39 -2.19
N ARG A 198 -2.87 -16.87 -2.16
CA ARG A 198 -1.64 -17.68 -2.10
C ARG A 198 -1.40 -18.35 -0.74
N GLY A 199 -2.16 -17.97 0.27
CA GLY A 199 -2.17 -18.64 1.57
C GLY A 199 -1.28 -17.98 2.63
N LEU A 200 -0.91 -16.70 2.47
CA LEU A 200 0.00 -16.02 3.41
C LEU A 200 -0.56 -15.92 4.84
N ALA A 201 -1.88 -15.91 4.99
CA ALA A 201 -2.56 -15.91 6.30
C ALA A 201 -3.04 -17.31 6.73
N ARG A 202 -2.77 -18.36 5.92
CA ARG A 202 -3.28 -19.71 6.24
C ARG A 202 -2.64 -20.24 7.52
N GLY A 203 -3.51 -20.71 8.42
CA GLY A 203 -3.10 -21.29 9.69
C GLY A 203 -2.63 -20.27 10.73
N ALA A 204 -2.87 -18.98 10.50
CA ALA A 204 -2.58 -17.95 11.49
C ALA A 204 -3.54 -18.07 12.68
N ASP A 205 -2.98 -18.08 13.89
CA ASP A 205 -3.74 -17.95 15.14
C ASP A 205 -4.02 -16.48 15.44
N TYR A 206 -3.07 -15.61 15.07
CA TYR A 206 -3.19 -14.15 15.21
C TYR A 206 -2.74 -13.45 13.95
N LEU A 207 -3.48 -12.39 13.57
CA LEU A 207 -3.13 -11.47 12.49
C LEU A 207 -3.12 -10.05 13.03
N TRP A 208 -1.99 -9.38 12.89
CA TRP A 208 -1.80 -8.00 13.28
C TRP A 208 -1.49 -7.15 12.06
N THR A 209 -2.12 -6.01 11.98
CA THR A 209 -1.81 -4.94 11.04
C THR A 209 -1.79 -3.62 11.78
N GLN A 210 -1.00 -2.68 11.32
CA GLN A 210 -0.93 -1.34 11.90
C GLN A 210 -1.16 -0.30 10.81
N HIS A 211 -1.59 0.88 11.23
CA HIS A 211 -1.58 2.06 10.39
C HIS A 211 -1.32 3.29 11.25
N ILE A 212 -0.37 4.14 10.82
CA ILE A 212 -0.17 5.44 11.45
C ILE A 212 -1.32 6.37 11.06
N THR A 213 -1.65 7.32 11.93
CA THR A 213 -2.69 8.29 11.65
C THR A 213 -2.37 9.62 12.34
N THR A 214 -2.85 10.69 11.77
CA THR A 214 -2.81 12.04 12.37
C THR A 214 -4.00 12.30 13.30
N SER A 215 -4.89 11.31 13.47
CA SER A 215 -6.13 11.48 14.23
C SER A 215 -6.03 11.08 15.70
N ILE A 216 -4.88 10.57 16.13
CA ILE A 216 -4.57 10.23 17.53
C ILE A 216 -3.32 10.99 17.98
N HIS A 217 -3.18 11.20 19.29
CA HIS A 217 -2.03 11.90 19.84
C HIS A 217 -0.78 11.05 19.82
N GLU A 218 0.37 11.71 19.90
CA GLU A 218 1.66 11.05 20.05
C GLU A 218 1.65 10.15 21.32
N ASN A 219 2.25 8.97 21.22
CA ASN A 219 2.30 7.94 22.27
C ASN A 219 0.94 7.27 22.58
N GLU A 220 -0.08 7.47 21.76
CA GLU A 220 -1.34 6.75 21.86
C GLU A 220 -1.43 5.64 20.83
N ILE A 221 -2.00 4.50 21.24
CA ILE A 221 -2.32 3.36 20.36
C ILE A 221 -3.82 3.11 20.45
N PHE A 222 -4.48 3.13 19.30
CA PHE A 222 -5.87 2.72 19.18
C PHE A 222 -5.93 1.33 18.53
N ALA A 223 -6.58 0.39 19.20
CA ALA A 223 -6.78 -0.95 18.67
C ALA A 223 -8.25 -1.19 18.34
N SER A 224 -8.51 -1.75 17.14
CA SER A 224 -9.84 -2.14 16.71
C SER A 224 -9.78 -3.48 16.00
N ALA A 225 -10.78 -4.33 16.26
CA ALA A 225 -10.93 -5.61 15.57
C ALA A 225 -11.80 -5.52 14.30
N GLY A 226 -12.30 -4.34 13.94
CA GLY A 226 -13.20 -4.16 12.80
C GLY A 226 -13.51 -2.70 12.52
N GLY A 227 -14.57 -2.46 11.74
CA GLY A 227 -14.99 -1.09 11.39
C GLY A 227 -14.48 -0.61 10.02
N PHE A 228 -13.77 -1.45 9.29
CA PHE A 228 -13.36 -1.14 7.91
C PHE A 228 -14.56 -1.23 6.96
N LEU A 229 -14.67 -0.24 6.08
CA LEU A 229 -15.71 -0.19 5.06
C LEU A 229 -15.26 -0.98 3.82
N ALA A 230 -16.20 -1.69 3.20
CA ALA A 230 -16.00 -2.17 1.84
C ALA A 230 -15.86 -0.97 0.90
N THR A 231 -14.86 -1.02 0.01
CA THR A 231 -14.55 0.08 -0.89
C THR A 231 -14.93 -0.28 -2.31
N GLU A 232 -15.63 0.62 -2.98
CA GLU A 232 -15.84 0.60 -4.43
C GLU A 232 -15.34 1.91 -5.04
N LYS A 233 -14.58 1.85 -6.14
CA LYS A 233 -14.07 3.00 -6.88
C LYS A 233 -14.79 3.05 -8.21
N ILE A 234 -15.20 4.19 -8.68
CA ILE A 234 -16.04 4.36 -9.86
C ILE A 234 -15.45 5.47 -10.72
N ASP A 235 -15.15 5.15 -11.97
CA ASP A 235 -14.82 6.15 -12.98
C ASP A 235 -16.09 6.54 -13.73
N ILE A 236 -16.39 7.85 -13.77
CA ILE A 236 -17.55 8.40 -14.47
C ILE A 236 -17.04 9.33 -15.56
N SER A 237 -17.43 9.05 -16.81
CA SER A 237 -17.10 9.89 -17.95
C SER A 237 -18.36 10.61 -18.44
N PHE A 238 -18.26 11.91 -18.59
CA PHE A 238 -19.31 12.74 -19.16
C PHE A 238 -18.92 13.17 -20.57
N HIS A 239 -19.83 13.00 -21.52
CA HIS A 239 -19.69 13.45 -22.91
C HIS A 239 -20.87 14.30 -23.24
N GLY A 240 -20.64 15.49 -23.81
CA GLY A 240 -21.69 16.42 -24.13
C GLY A 240 -21.35 17.32 -25.31
N SER A 241 -22.37 17.91 -25.94
CA SER A 241 -22.24 18.94 -26.95
C SER A 241 -22.53 20.34 -26.36
N SER A 242 -22.02 21.37 -27.02
CA SER A 242 -22.25 22.75 -26.60
C SER A 242 -23.72 23.25 -26.72
N GLU A 243 -24.59 22.52 -27.42
CA GLU A 243 -26.00 22.89 -27.61
C GLU A 243 -26.88 22.59 -26.39
N PHE A 244 -26.52 21.58 -25.57
CA PHE A 244 -27.35 21.11 -24.45
C PHE A 244 -26.62 21.15 -23.12
N GLY A 245 -25.59 21.97 -22.98
CA GLY A 245 -24.71 22.04 -21.82
C GLY A 245 -23.41 21.29 -22.05
N THR A 246 -22.42 21.64 -21.25
CA THR A 246 -21.08 21.05 -21.37
C THR A 246 -20.96 19.81 -20.48
N ALA A 247 -20.13 18.89 -20.90
CA ALA A 247 -19.75 17.75 -20.06
C ALA A 247 -19.18 18.19 -18.69
N VAL A 248 -18.50 19.34 -18.65
CA VAL A 248 -18.01 19.98 -17.43
C VAL A 248 -19.15 20.34 -16.48
N THR A 249 -20.23 20.94 -17.01
CA THR A 249 -21.41 21.29 -16.20
C THR A 249 -22.06 20.02 -15.63
N ALA A 250 -22.21 18.98 -16.46
CA ALA A 250 -22.75 17.69 -16.01
C ALA A 250 -21.89 17.05 -14.91
N ALA A 251 -20.55 17.06 -15.04
CA ALA A 251 -19.63 16.56 -14.05
C ALA A 251 -19.70 17.35 -12.74
N ALA A 252 -19.82 18.69 -12.81
CA ALA A 252 -19.98 19.54 -11.64
C ALA A 252 -21.29 19.22 -10.88
N HIS A 253 -22.41 19.11 -11.60
CA HIS A 253 -23.68 18.72 -10.98
C HIS A 253 -23.63 17.33 -10.37
N ALA A 254 -23.04 16.34 -11.04
CA ALA A 254 -22.86 15.00 -10.52
C ALA A 254 -22.00 14.98 -9.25
N THR A 255 -20.94 15.77 -9.22
CA THR A 255 -20.07 15.91 -8.03
C THR A 255 -20.86 16.43 -6.83
N LEU A 256 -21.63 17.50 -7.02
CA LEU A 256 -22.46 18.05 -5.94
C LEU A 256 -23.56 17.07 -5.50
N ALA A 257 -24.21 16.39 -6.44
CA ALA A 257 -25.24 15.40 -6.15
C ALA A 257 -24.67 14.20 -5.36
N MET A 258 -23.48 13.68 -5.73
CA MET A 258 -22.81 12.62 -5.00
C MET A 258 -22.46 13.03 -3.56
N GLN A 259 -21.99 14.27 -3.36
CA GLN A 259 -21.70 14.77 -2.02
C GLN A 259 -22.96 14.96 -1.16
N ALA A 260 -24.10 15.18 -1.80
CA ALA A 260 -25.39 15.32 -1.12
C ALA A 260 -26.07 13.98 -0.78
N ILE A 261 -25.56 12.85 -1.23
CA ILE A 261 -26.11 11.53 -0.90
C ILE A 261 -25.98 11.30 0.61
N PRO A 262 -27.11 11.07 1.32
CA PRO A 262 -27.07 10.84 2.76
C PRO A 262 -26.36 9.53 3.10
N ARG A 263 -25.87 9.42 4.32
CA ARG A 263 -25.32 8.16 4.84
C ARG A 263 -26.40 7.08 4.84
N HIS A 264 -26.00 5.85 4.57
CA HIS A 264 -26.92 4.72 4.57
C HIS A 264 -27.51 4.50 5.97
N SER A 265 -28.81 4.19 6.04
CA SER A 265 -29.52 3.98 7.32
C SER A 265 -29.10 2.70 8.05
N GLU A 266 -28.62 1.69 7.32
CA GLU A 266 -28.28 0.37 7.88
C GLU A 266 -26.77 0.21 8.19
N GLY A 267 -25.98 1.25 8.01
CA GLY A 267 -24.56 1.19 8.30
C GLY A 267 -23.77 2.41 7.89
N ALA A 268 -22.51 2.43 8.27
CA ALA A 268 -21.60 3.49 7.87
C ALA A 268 -21.37 3.45 6.35
N SER A 269 -21.54 4.58 5.69
CA SER A 269 -21.24 4.77 4.27
C SER A 269 -20.57 6.12 4.05
N ARG A 270 -19.74 6.19 3.01
CA ARG A 270 -19.02 7.40 2.64
C ARG A 270 -18.84 7.45 1.13
N ILE A 271 -19.09 8.61 0.54
CA ILE A 271 -18.78 8.90 -0.86
C ILE A 271 -17.74 10.01 -0.89
N CYS A 272 -16.66 9.80 -1.62
CA CYS A 272 -15.64 10.80 -1.86
C CYS A 272 -15.40 10.94 -3.36
N VAL A 273 -15.48 12.16 -3.89
CA VAL A 273 -14.99 12.48 -5.23
C VAL A 273 -13.52 12.84 -5.09
N GLY A 274 -12.64 11.96 -5.56
CA GLY A 274 -11.19 12.10 -5.40
C GLY A 274 -10.57 13.01 -6.46
N THR A 275 -11.02 12.87 -7.71
CA THR A 275 -10.45 13.65 -8.84
C THR A 275 -11.54 14.06 -9.79
N LEU A 276 -11.41 15.28 -10.32
CA LEU A 276 -12.22 15.80 -11.41
C LEU A 276 -11.28 16.33 -12.48
N GLU A 277 -11.27 15.70 -13.65
CA GLU A 277 -10.45 16.11 -14.77
C GLU A 277 -11.32 16.62 -15.92
N ALA A 278 -10.92 17.73 -16.53
CA ALA A 278 -11.56 18.27 -17.71
C ALA A 278 -10.51 18.46 -18.82
N ASP A 279 -10.79 17.89 -19.99
CA ASP A 279 -9.90 18.00 -21.15
C ASP A 279 -10.14 19.34 -21.86
N ALA A 280 -9.30 20.33 -21.53
CA ALA A 280 -9.36 21.68 -22.08
C ALA A 280 -8.92 21.76 -23.56
N GLU A 281 -8.11 20.84 -24.06
CA GLU A 281 -7.65 20.85 -25.45
C GLU A 281 -8.78 20.42 -26.41
N LYS A 282 -9.56 19.42 -26.03
CA LYS A 282 -10.72 18.98 -26.79
C LYS A 282 -11.84 20.01 -26.79
N ALA A 283 -11.92 20.86 -25.77
CA ALA A 283 -12.86 21.96 -25.71
C ALA A 283 -12.54 23.11 -26.70
N ARG A 284 -11.29 23.21 -27.16
CA ARG A 284 -10.83 24.25 -28.09
C ARG A 284 -10.81 23.82 -29.55
N SER A 285 -10.94 22.53 -29.87
CA SER A 285 -11.04 22.10 -31.25
C SER A 285 -12.38 22.54 -31.87
N ARG A 286 -12.32 23.47 -32.80
CA ARG A 286 -13.49 23.94 -33.58
C ARG A 286 -14.19 22.75 -34.25
N PRO A 287 -15.52 22.77 -34.36
CA PRO A 287 -16.27 21.73 -35.04
C PRO A 287 -16.04 21.82 -36.54
N THR A 288 -15.14 21.03 -37.07
CA THR A 288 -15.28 20.54 -38.43
C THR A 288 -16.11 19.27 -38.34
N ARG A 289 -17.39 19.42 -38.56
CA ARG A 289 -18.41 18.38 -38.81
C ARG A 289 -18.12 16.99 -38.20
N ARG A 290 -18.96 16.67 -37.22
CA ARG A 290 -19.25 15.34 -36.63
C ARG A 290 -18.44 14.92 -35.40
N ARG A 291 -19.17 14.89 -34.28
CA ARG A 291 -18.90 14.20 -33.02
C ARG A 291 -17.79 14.81 -32.17
N HIS A 292 -18.13 15.84 -31.42
CA HIS A 292 -17.23 16.30 -30.35
C HIS A 292 -17.98 16.28 -29.04
N GLY A 293 -17.63 15.28 -28.21
CA GLY A 293 -17.94 15.30 -26.80
C GLY A 293 -16.73 15.85 -26.05
N CYS A 294 -16.97 16.78 -25.16
CA CYS A 294 -16.00 17.15 -24.16
C CYS A 294 -16.05 16.07 -23.09
N ALA A 295 -14.95 15.35 -22.86
CA ALA A 295 -14.87 14.36 -21.81
C ALA A 295 -14.36 15.04 -20.54
N SER A 296 -15.15 15.07 -19.49
CA SER A 296 -14.66 15.27 -18.13
C SER A 296 -14.63 13.93 -17.43
N LYS A 297 -13.50 13.60 -16.82
CA LYS A 297 -13.31 12.37 -16.07
C LYS A 297 -13.32 12.70 -14.59
N CYS A 298 -14.16 12.02 -13.83
CA CYS A 298 -13.95 11.87 -12.40
C CYS A 298 -13.18 10.55 -12.26
N ALA A 299 -11.89 10.66 -12.03
CA ALA A 299 -11.01 9.50 -12.03
C ALA A 299 -10.77 8.96 -10.63
N ALA A 300 -11.23 7.75 -10.43
CA ALA A 300 -10.58 6.78 -9.56
C ALA A 300 -10.78 5.40 -10.20
N PRO A 301 -9.76 4.60 -10.47
CA PRO A 301 -9.89 3.36 -11.23
C PRO A 301 -10.65 2.30 -10.45
N PHE A 302 -11.57 1.61 -11.12
CA PHE A 302 -12.41 0.62 -10.45
C PHE A 302 -12.73 -0.66 -11.21
N ARG A 303 -12.72 -1.76 -10.50
CA ARG A 303 -13.46 -2.98 -10.84
C ARG A 303 -14.47 -3.34 -9.75
N ARG A 304 -15.66 -3.72 -10.21
CA ARG A 304 -16.82 -4.12 -9.42
C ARG A 304 -16.53 -5.38 -8.59
N TRP A 305 -16.68 -5.27 -7.28
CA TRP A 305 -16.75 -6.43 -6.39
C TRP A 305 -18.19 -6.63 -5.93
N ARG A 306 -18.74 -7.81 -6.20
CA ARG A 306 -19.92 -8.29 -5.46
C ARG A 306 -19.41 -9.06 -4.25
N THR A 307 -19.49 -8.49 -3.09
CA THR A 307 -19.46 -9.25 -1.85
C THR A 307 -20.90 -9.60 -1.50
N SER A 308 -21.27 -10.88 -1.64
CA SER A 308 -22.45 -11.40 -0.97
C SER A 308 -22.08 -11.50 0.51
N CYS A 309 -22.49 -10.53 1.30
CA CYS A 309 -22.49 -10.65 2.76
C CYS A 309 -23.59 -11.64 3.12
N ARG A 310 -23.26 -12.92 3.34
CA ARG A 310 -24.12 -13.85 4.05
C ARG A 310 -23.89 -13.61 5.55
N ARG A 311 -24.94 -13.23 6.23
CA ARG A 311 -25.00 -13.23 7.69
C ARG A 311 -24.71 -14.64 8.20
N ALA A 312 -23.77 -14.75 9.13
CA ALA A 312 -23.74 -15.82 10.10
C ALA A 312 -24.20 -15.26 11.45
#